data_102b07eb09fb2c0919713d536a1de76b
#
_entry.id   102b07eb09fb2c0919713d536a1de76b
#
_cell.length_a   1.000
_cell.length_b   1.000
_cell.length_c   1.000
_cell.angle_alpha   90.00
_cell.angle_beta   90.00
_cell.angle_gamma   90.00
#
_symmetry.space_group_name_H-M   'P 1'
#
loop_
_entity.id
_entity.type
_entity.pdbx_description
1 polymer ?
#
loop_
_entity_poly.entity_id
_entity_poly.type
_entity_poly.pdbx_seq_one_letter_code
_entity_poly.pdbx_strand_id
1 'polypeptide(L)'
;IRYEAIRAINDLDLLTALPDLARQLDRYASATEAADLPQNHRDEIIQLRLINANFRVGTPECASRVLNYAANAKLPELGRDQALLAIAEWPKPTVVDPTVGIFRPLDPATRPDIAEAVKAGLPAVVKSAEGHLLARAIEVGLQYGADLPTDLLTQPLTDTKANPDLRIESLRALGKRKDPALDGLWDSLLKDPADAMRAAAAEVLLSVDPAKGLTAVLALADSDQLADVQNAYRLLAPIREDSVTTLLSQRLDTLSSGKGKPGAALDLIEAAEKREEPAVKEKLAAWQASLDASDPLAAFRICLNGGSPKIGETIFQTHAVGQCSKCHKVGGTGAEAGPDLKGIATR
;
A
#
# COMPACT_ATOMS: atom_id res chain seq x y z
N ILE A 1 -33.84 9.21 14.67
CA ILE A 1 -33.14 9.65 15.91
C ILE A 1 -31.84 8.91 16.08
N ARG A 2 -31.80 7.57 16.04
CA ARG A 2 -30.57 6.77 16.25
C ARG A 2 -29.44 7.14 15.28
N TYR A 3 -29.75 7.27 14.00
CA TYR A 3 -28.76 7.64 12.98
C TYR A 3 -28.11 9.00 13.25
N GLU A 4 -28.93 10.02 13.53
CA GLU A 4 -28.44 11.37 13.79
C GLU A 4 -27.64 11.45 15.11
N ALA A 5 -28.00 10.66 16.11
CA ALA A 5 -27.21 10.56 17.35
C ALA A 5 -25.82 9.93 17.10
N ILE A 6 -25.75 8.82 16.33
CA ILE A 6 -24.48 8.19 15.96
C ILE A 6 -23.59 9.14 15.18
N ARG A 7 -24.19 9.84 14.20
CA ARG A 7 -23.50 10.85 13.39
C ARG A 7 -22.99 12.00 14.26
N ALA A 8 -23.84 12.56 15.12
CA ALA A 8 -23.45 13.66 15.99
C ALA A 8 -22.30 13.27 16.95
N ILE A 9 -22.38 12.10 17.57
CA ILE A 9 -21.33 11.64 18.50
C ILE A 9 -19.99 11.46 17.78
N ASN A 10 -19.99 10.79 16.62
CA ASN A 10 -18.76 10.54 15.88
C ASN A 10 -18.24 11.80 15.18
N ASP A 11 -19.11 12.53 14.44
CA ASP A 11 -18.68 13.60 13.54
C ASP A 11 -18.32 14.88 14.32
N LEU A 12 -18.94 15.14 15.47
CA LEU A 12 -18.63 16.25 16.37
C LEU A 12 -17.62 15.90 17.48
N ASP A 13 -17.08 14.66 17.46
CA ASP A 13 -16.07 14.19 18.40
C ASP A 13 -16.48 14.30 19.88
N LEU A 14 -17.67 13.82 20.20
CA LEU A 14 -18.16 13.85 21.58
C LEU A 14 -17.47 12.76 22.41
N LEU A 15 -16.24 13.05 22.87
CA LEU A 15 -15.30 12.07 23.49
C LEU A 15 -15.92 11.27 24.63
N THR A 16 -16.77 11.88 25.45
CA THR A 16 -17.43 11.21 26.60
C THR A 16 -18.46 10.16 26.15
N ALA A 17 -19.04 10.28 24.96
CA ALA A 17 -20.02 9.36 24.42
C ALA A 17 -19.41 8.33 23.45
N LEU A 18 -18.16 8.52 23.00
CA LEU A 18 -17.50 7.60 22.06
C LEU A 18 -17.41 6.16 22.57
N PRO A 19 -17.10 5.87 23.86
CA PRO A 19 -17.05 4.48 24.36
C PRO A 19 -18.40 3.77 24.26
N ASP A 20 -19.51 4.48 24.50
CA ASP A 20 -20.85 3.90 24.36
C ASP A 20 -21.21 3.68 22.90
N LEU A 21 -20.79 4.59 22.01
CA LEU A 21 -20.94 4.44 20.58
C LEU A 21 -20.14 3.23 20.07
N ALA A 22 -18.89 3.08 20.49
CA ALA A 22 -18.02 1.98 20.10
C ALA A 22 -18.63 0.60 20.42
N ARG A 23 -19.26 0.45 21.59
CA ARG A 23 -19.95 -0.79 21.99
C ARG A 23 -21.11 -1.18 21.08
N GLN A 24 -21.71 -0.24 20.34
CA GLN A 24 -22.79 -0.57 19.41
C GLN A 24 -22.33 -1.45 18.22
N LEU A 25 -21.02 -1.56 17.98
CA LEU A 25 -20.46 -2.43 16.93
C LEU A 25 -20.71 -3.91 17.21
N ASP A 26 -20.82 -4.32 18.50
CA ASP A 26 -21.06 -5.71 18.91
C ASP A 26 -22.33 -6.31 18.29
N ARG A 27 -23.35 -5.47 18.01
CA ARG A 27 -24.60 -5.92 17.38
C ARG A 27 -24.38 -6.48 15.99
N TYR A 28 -23.46 -5.86 15.23
CA TYR A 28 -23.15 -6.30 13.86
C TYR A 28 -22.16 -7.46 13.87
N ALA A 29 -21.21 -7.46 14.78
CA ALA A 29 -20.25 -8.56 14.94
C ALA A 29 -20.95 -9.91 15.21
N SER A 30 -22.04 -9.88 16.01
CA SER A 30 -22.83 -11.05 16.37
C SER A 30 -24.06 -11.28 15.49
N ALA A 31 -24.30 -10.46 14.46
CA ALA A 31 -25.48 -10.57 13.59
C ALA A 31 -25.51 -11.90 12.82
N THR A 32 -26.57 -12.67 12.99
CA THR A 32 -26.81 -13.95 12.31
C THR A 32 -28.00 -13.91 11.34
N GLU A 33 -28.95 -13.04 11.63
CA GLU A 33 -30.17 -12.91 10.84
C GLU A 33 -30.07 -11.71 9.86
N ALA A 34 -30.73 -11.83 8.71
CA ALA A 34 -30.73 -10.79 7.69
C ALA A 34 -31.31 -9.44 8.21
N ALA A 35 -32.26 -9.50 9.15
CA ALA A 35 -32.84 -8.29 9.75
C ALA A 35 -31.85 -7.47 10.60
N ASP A 36 -30.79 -8.10 11.10
CA ASP A 36 -29.74 -7.47 11.92
C ASP A 36 -28.59 -6.90 11.07
N LEU A 37 -28.55 -7.27 9.77
CA LEU A 37 -27.55 -6.79 8.83
C LEU A 37 -27.89 -5.42 8.24
N PRO A 38 -26.91 -4.68 7.67
CA PRO A 38 -27.19 -3.45 6.95
C PRO A 38 -28.12 -3.69 5.78
N GLN A 39 -29.21 -2.93 5.72
CA GLN A 39 -30.23 -3.06 4.68
C GLN A 39 -30.07 -2.04 3.55
N ASN A 40 -29.25 -1.03 3.76
CA ASN A 40 -29.05 0.06 2.82
C ASN A 40 -27.76 0.83 3.09
N HIS A 41 -27.40 1.72 2.19
CA HIS A 41 -26.20 2.55 2.29
C HIS A 41 -26.12 3.40 3.58
N ARG A 42 -27.27 3.81 4.14
CA ARG A 42 -27.31 4.55 5.40
C ARG A 42 -26.83 3.70 6.58
N ASP A 43 -27.16 2.42 6.58
CA ASP A 43 -26.71 1.47 7.61
C ASP A 43 -25.22 1.20 7.48
N GLU A 44 -24.69 1.12 6.26
CA GLU A 44 -23.25 1.02 6.00
C GLU A 44 -22.48 2.22 6.55
N ILE A 45 -22.98 3.44 6.31
CA ILE A 45 -22.41 4.67 6.85
C ILE A 45 -22.40 4.67 8.38
N ILE A 46 -23.42 4.10 9.02
CA ILE A 46 -23.46 3.90 10.48
C ILE A 46 -22.31 3.00 10.92
N GLN A 47 -22.11 1.87 10.27
CA GLN A 47 -21.08 0.90 10.64
C GLN A 47 -19.68 1.50 10.55
N LEU A 48 -19.39 2.28 9.51
CA LEU A 48 -18.11 3.00 9.38
C LEU A 48 -17.85 3.92 10.57
N ARG A 49 -18.89 4.61 11.08
CA ARG A 49 -18.79 5.46 12.28
C ARG A 49 -18.57 4.66 13.56
N LEU A 50 -19.15 3.47 13.66
CA LEU A 50 -18.95 2.59 14.81
C LEU A 50 -17.52 2.01 14.80
N ILE A 51 -16.99 1.64 13.63
CA ILE A 51 -15.59 1.23 13.45
C ILE A 51 -14.68 2.39 13.86
N ASN A 52 -14.92 3.58 13.35
CA ASN A 52 -14.15 4.79 13.68
C ASN A 52 -14.19 5.12 15.18
N ALA A 53 -15.36 5.01 15.82
CA ALA A 53 -15.48 5.23 17.26
C ALA A 53 -14.59 4.25 18.06
N ASN A 54 -14.53 2.95 17.68
CA ASN A 54 -13.63 2.00 18.29
C ASN A 54 -12.17 2.37 18.06
N PHE A 55 -11.82 2.75 16.82
CA PHE A 55 -10.49 3.21 16.45
C PHE A 55 -10.06 4.43 17.29
N ARG A 56 -10.94 5.42 17.49
CA ARG A 56 -10.66 6.63 18.26
C ARG A 56 -10.57 6.38 19.77
N VAL A 57 -11.44 5.54 20.33
CA VAL A 57 -11.35 5.11 21.74
C VAL A 57 -10.04 4.37 22.00
N GLY A 58 -9.61 3.49 21.09
CA GLY A 58 -8.26 3.00 20.98
C GLY A 58 -7.84 1.96 22.04
N THR A 59 -8.76 1.27 22.72
CA THR A 59 -8.39 0.21 23.68
C THR A 59 -8.26 -1.16 23.01
N PRO A 60 -7.55 -2.15 23.62
CA PRO A 60 -7.49 -3.52 23.10
C PRO A 60 -8.86 -4.18 22.92
N GLU A 61 -9.83 -3.87 23.79
CA GLU A 61 -11.20 -4.36 23.66
C GLU A 61 -11.89 -3.76 22.43
N CYS A 62 -11.58 -2.52 22.09
CA CYS A 62 -12.05 -1.89 20.86
C CYS A 62 -11.46 -2.58 19.62
N ALA A 63 -10.18 -2.92 19.65
CA ALA A 63 -9.55 -3.69 18.57
C ALA A 63 -10.20 -5.07 18.40
N SER A 64 -10.46 -5.78 19.51
CA SER A 64 -11.17 -7.06 19.49
C SER A 64 -12.57 -6.95 18.87
N ARG A 65 -13.33 -5.87 19.18
CA ARG A 65 -14.62 -5.61 18.54
C ARG A 65 -14.52 -5.40 17.04
N VAL A 66 -13.54 -4.63 16.62
CA VAL A 66 -13.30 -4.36 15.18
C VAL A 66 -12.95 -5.66 14.45
N LEU A 67 -12.11 -6.51 15.05
CA LEU A 67 -11.76 -7.83 14.49
C LEU A 67 -12.96 -8.78 14.44
N ASN A 68 -13.79 -8.81 15.48
CA ASN A 68 -15.01 -9.60 15.48
C ASN A 68 -15.99 -9.15 14.38
N TYR A 69 -16.09 -7.85 14.17
CA TYR A 69 -16.85 -7.31 13.04
C TYR A 69 -16.27 -7.78 11.70
N ALA A 70 -14.95 -7.66 11.50
CA ALA A 70 -14.28 -8.10 10.28
C ALA A 70 -14.46 -9.61 10.02
N ALA A 71 -14.57 -10.43 11.07
CA ALA A 71 -14.74 -11.87 10.99
C ALA A 71 -16.15 -12.32 10.53
N ASN A 72 -17.16 -11.46 10.60
CA ASN A 72 -18.52 -11.82 10.20
C ASN A 72 -18.70 -11.79 8.68
N ALA A 73 -18.69 -12.97 8.02
CA ALA A 73 -18.83 -13.11 6.57
C ALA A 73 -20.16 -12.61 6.01
N LYS A 74 -21.18 -12.36 6.84
CA LYS A 74 -22.50 -11.84 6.42
C LYS A 74 -22.49 -10.32 6.25
N LEU A 75 -21.47 -9.64 6.75
CA LEU A 75 -21.33 -8.19 6.64
C LEU A 75 -20.73 -7.79 5.28
N PRO A 76 -21.06 -6.58 4.78
CA PRO A 76 -20.50 -6.06 3.54
C PRO A 76 -18.96 -6.05 3.56
N GLU A 77 -18.35 -6.46 2.46
CA GLU A 77 -16.88 -6.51 2.31
C GLU A 77 -16.23 -5.15 2.57
N LEU A 78 -16.84 -4.06 2.09
CA LEU A 78 -16.35 -2.68 2.32
C LEU A 78 -16.20 -2.39 3.82
N GLY A 79 -17.19 -2.70 4.64
CA GLY A 79 -17.13 -2.49 6.08
C GLY A 79 -16.07 -3.35 6.75
N ARG A 80 -15.93 -4.60 6.33
CA ARG A 80 -14.92 -5.54 6.82
C ARG A 80 -13.50 -5.09 6.45
N ASP A 81 -13.30 -4.59 5.23
CA ASP A 81 -12.01 -4.05 4.79
C ASP A 81 -11.65 -2.78 5.60
N GLN A 82 -12.60 -1.86 5.80
CA GLN A 82 -12.38 -0.68 6.63
C GLN A 82 -12.08 -1.04 8.09
N ALA A 83 -12.64 -2.11 8.62
CA ALA A 83 -12.30 -2.62 9.93
C ALA A 83 -10.84 -3.10 10.00
N LEU A 84 -10.39 -3.87 9.01
CA LEU A 84 -8.99 -4.31 8.93
C LEU A 84 -8.03 -3.15 8.70
N LEU A 85 -8.40 -2.18 7.88
CA LEU A 85 -7.62 -0.96 7.67
C LEU A 85 -7.44 -0.18 9.00
N ALA A 86 -8.49 -0.05 9.80
CA ALA A 86 -8.41 0.56 11.11
C ALA A 86 -7.44 -0.19 12.05
N ILE A 87 -7.40 -1.52 11.99
CA ILE A 87 -6.41 -2.31 12.73
C ILE A 87 -4.99 -2.08 12.20
N ALA A 88 -4.80 -2.02 10.88
CA ALA A 88 -3.49 -1.75 10.27
C ALA A 88 -2.95 -0.36 10.64
N GLU A 89 -3.80 0.66 10.65
CA GLU A 89 -3.45 2.04 11.02
C GLU A 89 -3.36 2.28 12.53
N TRP A 90 -3.71 1.30 13.36
CA TRP A 90 -3.80 1.47 14.81
C TRP A 90 -2.56 2.06 15.46
N PRO A 91 -1.32 1.57 15.18
CA PRO A 91 -0.12 2.10 15.82
C PRO A 91 0.30 3.47 15.28
N LYS A 92 -0.12 3.81 14.06
CA LYS A 92 0.24 5.08 13.40
C LYS A 92 -0.97 5.66 12.66
N PRO A 93 -1.92 6.25 13.40
CA PRO A 93 -3.12 6.83 12.81
C PRO A 93 -2.82 7.94 11.80
N THR A 94 -3.65 8.04 10.76
CA THR A 94 -3.63 9.20 9.87
C THR A 94 -4.10 10.45 10.62
N VAL A 95 -3.55 11.62 10.25
CA VAL A 95 -3.92 12.90 10.88
C VAL A 95 -5.30 13.40 10.45
N VAL A 96 -5.81 12.87 9.33
CA VAL A 96 -7.15 13.14 8.82
C VAL A 96 -8.04 11.95 9.16
N ASP A 97 -9.14 12.20 9.86
CA ASP A 97 -10.15 11.19 10.14
C ASP A 97 -10.79 10.73 8.81
N PRO A 98 -10.61 9.45 8.41
CA PRO A 98 -11.06 8.96 7.10
C PRO A 98 -12.59 8.92 6.98
N THR A 99 -13.33 8.86 8.11
CA THR A 99 -14.79 8.77 8.11
C THR A 99 -15.45 10.11 7.82
N VAL A 100 -14.85 11.22 8.28
CA VAL A 100 -15.42 12.57 8.14
C VAL A 100 -14.56 13.50 7.30
N GLY A 101 -13.34 13.11 6.94
CA GLY A 101 -12.45 13.87 6.06
C GLY A 101 -11.89 15.15 6.68
N ILE A 102 -11.85 15.27 8.02
CA ILE A 102 -11.36 16.45 8.73
C ILE A 102 -10.06 16.16 9.47
N PHE A 103 -9.25 17.19 9.69
CA PHE A 103 -8.04 17.11 10.49
C PHE A 103 -8.39 16.86 11.95
N ARG A 104 -8.05 15.67 12.45
CA ARG A 104 -8.42 15.19 13.79
C ARG A 104 -7.39 14.14 14.25
N PRO A 105 -6.13 14.56 14.48
CA PRO A 105 -5.03 13.65 14.78
C PRO A 105 -5.25 12.91 16.10
N LEU A 106 -4.81 11.67 16.13
CA LEU A 106 -4.63 10.88 17.34
C LEU A 106 -3.14 10.81 17.64
N ASP A 107 -2.78 10.90 18.92
CA ASP A 107 -1.39 10.77 19.34
C ASP A 107 -0.96 9.28 19.32
N PRO A 108 -0.04 8.86 18.45
CA PRO A 108 0.44 7.49 18.39
C PRO A 108 1.06 7.00 19.70
N ALA A 109 1.68 7.91 20.48
CA ALA A 109 2.35 7.55 21.73
C ALA A 109 1.38 7.13 22.84
N THR A 110 0.11 7.49 22.73
CA THR A 110 -0.93 7.12 23.72
C THR A 110 -1.68 5.84 23.36
N ARG A 111 -1.39 5.25 22.20
CA ARG A 111 -2.09 4.05 21.74
C ARG A 111 -1.48 2.79 22.34
N PRO A 112 -2.30 1.93 22.96
CA PRO A 112 -1.82 0.67 23.48
C PRO A 112 -1.44 -0.30 22.36
N ASP A 113 -0.53 -1.22 22.65
CA ASP A 113 -0.28 -2.37 21.81
C ASP A 113 -1.49 -3.29 21.78
N ILE A 114 -1.88 -3.70 20.57
CA ILE A 114 -3.03 -4.59 20.34
C ILE A 114 -2.62 -5.95 19.74
N ALA A 115 -1.32 -6.28 19.74
CA ALA A 115 -0.82 -7.51 19.12
C ALA A 115 -1.54 -8.76 19.62
N GLU A 116 -1.79 -8.87 20.93
CA GLU A 116 -2.50 -10.02 21.50
C GLU A 116 -3.97 -10.09 21.07
N ALA A 117 -4.64 -8.93 20.96
CA ALA A 117 -6.01 -8.89 20.44
C ALA A 117 -6.06 -9.30 18.96
N VAL A 118 -5.07 -8.86 18.18
CA VAL A 118 -4.96 -9.26 16.77
C VAL A 118 -4.69 -10.76 16.64
N LYS A 119 -3.71 -11.31 17.33
CA LYS A 119 -3.40 -12.74 17.30
C LYS A 119 -4.59 -13.62 17.67
N ALA A 120 -5.40 -13.15 18.64
CA ALA A 120 -6.60 -13.87 19.07
C ALA A 120 -7.74 -13.80 18.06
N GLY A 121 -8.01 -12.63 17.46
CA GLY A 121 -9.15 -12.40 16.58
C GLY A 121 -8.90 -12.72 15.10
N LEU A 122 -7.66 -12.60 14.63
CA LEU A 122 -7.30 -12.75 13.23
C LEU A 122 -7.64 -14.12 12.62
N PRO A 123 -7.49 -15.27 13.30
CA PRO A 123 -7.84 -16.58 12.76
C PRO A 123 -9.30 -16.67 12.30
N ALA A 124 -10.23 -16.03 13.00
CA ALA A 124 -11.63 -16.00 12.61
C ALA A 124 -11.85 -15.14 11.35
N VAL A 125 -11.10 -14.03 11.21
CA VAL A 125 -11.14 -13.19 10.00
C VAL A 125 -10.60 -13.95 8.81
N VAL A 126 -9.43 -14.57 8.93
CA VAL A 126 -8.78 -15.37 7.87
C VAL A 126 -9.70 -16.49 7.38
N LYS A 127 -10.39 -17.17 8.29
CA LYS A 127 -11.33 -18.24 7.95
C LYS A 127 -12.55 -17.76 7.13
N SER A 128 -12.92 -16.49 7.28
CA SER A 128 -14.12 -15.89 6.66
C SER A 128 -13.83 -14.96 5.50
N ALA A 129 -12.55 -14.68 5.21
CA ALA A 129 -12.11 -13.71 4.22
C ALA A 129 -11.63 -14.42 2.94
N GLU A 130 -11.84 -13.77 1.79
CA GLU A 130 -11.37 -14.21 0.48
C GLU A 130 -10.77 -13.02 -0.28
N GLY A 131 -10.04 -13.28 -1.36
CA GLY A 131 -9.55 -12.26 -2.28
C GLY A 131 -8.80 -11.12 -1.59
N HIS A 132 -9.22 -9.88 -1.84
CA HIS A 132 -8.58 -8.67 -1.28
C HIS A 132 -8.68 -8.61 0.26
N LEU A 133 -9.82 -9.01 0.81
CA LEU A 133 -10.01 -9.01 2.26
C LEU A 133 -9.07 -9.98 2.97
N LEU A 134 -8.82 -11.15 2.38
CA LEU A 134 -7.83 -12.10 2.90
C LEU A 134 -6.40 -11.55 2.79
N ALA A 135 -6.06 -10.86 1.69
CA ALA A 135 -4.79 -10.19 1.55
C ALA A 135 -4.57 -9.16 2.67
N ARG A 136 -5.56 -8.33 2.97
CA ARG A 136 -5.54 -7.37 4.07
C ARG A 136 -5.38 -8.05 5.44
N ALA A 137 -6.07 -9.17 5.64
CA ALA A 137 -5.93 -9.94 6.88
C ALA A 137 -4.51 -10.51 7.05
N ILE A 138 -3.88 -10.98 5.97
CA ILE A 138 -2.48 -11.43 5.97
C ILE A 138 -1.52 -10.28 6.28
N GLU A 139 -1.70 -9.11 5.65
CA GLU A 139 -0.93 -7.89 5.92
C GLU A 139 -0.98 -7.52 7.43
N VAL A 140 -2.18 -7.47 8.00
CA VAL A 140 -2.38 -7.26 9.44
C VAL A 140 -1.67 -8.33 10.27
N GLY A 141 -1.78 -9.60 9.88
CA GLY A 141 -1.09 -10.70 10.56
C GLY A 141 0.43 -10.52 10.58
N LEU A 142 1.01 -10.12 9.45
CA LEU A 142 2.44 -9.83 9.34
C LEU A 142 2.87 -8.65 10.22
N GLN A 143 2.08 -7.58 10.25
CA GLN A 143 2.35 -6.39 11.04
C GLN A 143 2.41 -6.69 12.53
N TYR A 144 1.50 -7.54 13.03
CA TYR A 144 1.38 -7.89 14.45
C TYR A 144 2.05 -9.21 14.83
N GLY A 145 2.74 -9.87 13.91
CA GLY A 145 3.45 -11.14 14.16
C GLY A 145 2.52 -12.30 14.48
N ALA A 146 1.34 -12.35 13.86
CA ALA A 146 0.44 -13.48 13.96
C ALA A 146 0.99 -14.68 13.18
N ASP A 147 0.75 -15.89 13.70
CA ASP A 147 1.09 -17.13 13.01
C ASP A 147 0.01 -17.49 11.98
N LEU A 148 0.39 -17.53 10.71
CA LEU A 148 -0.50 -17.86 9.59
C LEU A 148 -0.13 -19.23 9.01
N PRO A 149 -1.10 -20.15 8.76
CA PRO A 149 -0.83 -21.48 8.19
C PRO A 149 -0.08 -21.41 6.87
N THR A 150 0.96 -22.23 6.69
CA THR A 150 1.75 -22.28 5.45
C THR A 150 0.89 -22.62 4.23
N ASP A 151 -0.02 -23.58 4.34
CA ASP A 151 -0.89 -23.98 3.23
C ASP A 151 -1.79 -22.85 2.75
N LEU A 152 -2.28 -22.03 3.67
CA LEU A 152 -3.06 -20.83 3.34
C LEU A 152 -2.26 -19.85 2.47
N LEU A 153 -0.96 -19.77 2.69
CA LEU A 153 -0.07 -18.83 2.03
C LEU A 153 0.53 -19.38 0.73
N THR A 154 0.73 -20.68 0.61
CA THR A 154 1.31 -21.28 -0.59
C THR A 154 0.30 -21.46 -1.71
N GLN A 155 -0.96 -21.74 -1.39
CA GLN A 155 -2.01 -21.95 -2.39
C GLN A 155 -2.16 -20.78 -3.38
N PRO A 156 -2.25 -19.51 -2.95
CA PRO A 156 -2.37 -18.38 -3.87
C PRO A 156 -1.14 -18.18 -4.77
N LEU A 157 0.04 -18.62 -4.34
CA LEU A 157 1.27 -18.44 -5.12
C LEU A 157 1.30 -19.31 -6.37
N THR A 158 0.63 -20.44 -6.35
CA THR A 158 0.56 -21.39 -7.47
C THR A 158 -0.59 -21.09 -8.44
N ASP A 159 -1.52 -20.23 -8.05
CA ASP A 159 -2.65 -19.82 -8.90
C ASP A 159 -2.43 -18.39 -9.45
N THR A 160 -2.02 -18.29 -10.72
CA THR A 160 -1.80 -16.99 -11.40
C THR A 160 -3.09 -16.17 -11.60
N LYS A 161 -4.27 -16.77 -11.39
CA LYS A 161 -5.57 -16.09 -11.46
C LYS A 161 -6.07 -15.62 -10.09
N ALA A 162 -5.41 -16.05 -9.00
CA ALA A 162 -5.73 -15.57 -7.67
C ALA A 162 -5.52 -14.03 -7.57
N ASN A 163 -6.21 -13.42 -6.62
CA ASN A 163 -6.09 -11.99 -6.39
C ASN A 163 -4.61 -11.57 -6.24
N PRO A 164 -4.11 -10.58 -7.01
CA PRO A 164 -2.69 -10.20 -6.99
C PRO A 164 -2.19 -9.76 -5.61
N ASP A 165 -2.99 -9.01 -4.85
CA ASP A 165 -2.61 -8.55 -3.51
C ASP A 165 -2.47 -9.73 -2.55
N LEU A 166 -3.40 -10.69 -2.61
CA LEU A 166 -3.32 -11.92 -1.82
C LEU A 166 -2.03 -12.71 -2.13
N ARG A 167 -1.66 -12.83 -3.40
CA ARG A 167 -0.44 -13.52 -3.82
C ARG A 167 0.81 -12.84 -3.26
N ILE A 168 0.88 -11.51 -3.37
CA ILE A 168 2.02 -10.72 -2.90
C ILE A 168 2.15 -10.80 -1.38
N GLU A 169 1.05 -10.62 -0.64
CA GLU A 169 1.08 -10.68 0.82
C GLU A 169 1.39 -12.09 1.34
N SER A 170 0.91 -13.12 0.65
CA SER A 170 1.27 -14.53 0.95
C SER A 170 2.77 -14.78 0.77
N LEU A 171 3.36 -14.27 -0.32
CA LEU A 171 4.80 -14.35 -0.55
C LEU A 171 5.61 -13.64 0.53
N ARG A 172 5.21 -12.41 0.88
CA ARG A 172 5.84 -11.63 1.95
C ARG A 172 5.76 -12.35 3.31
N ALA A 173 4.59 -12.96 3.60
CA ALA A 173 4.39 -13.74 4.82
C ALA A 173 5.36 -14.91 4.93
N LEU A 174 5.47 -15.70 3.88
CA LEU A 174 6.39 -16.84 3.81
C LEU A 174 7.86 -16.37 3.84
N GLY A 175 8.19 -15.31 3.13
CA GLY A 175 9.52 -14.72 3.10
C GLY A 175 9.98 -14.23 4.46
N LYS A 176 9.12 -13.53 5.22
CA LYS A 176 9.42 -13.06 6.57
C LYS A 176 9.78 -14.20 7.52
N ARG A 177 9.16 -15.38 7.34
CA ARG A 177 9.44 -16.60 8.11
C ARG A 177 10.60 -17.42 7.53
N LYS A 178 11.12 -17.06 6.35
CA LYS A 178 12.06 -17.87 5.56
C LYS A 178 11.54 -19.30 5.37
N ASP A 179 10.24 -19.41 5.04
CA ASP A 179 9.56 -20.68 4.96
C ASP A 179 10.12 -21.51 3.78
N PRO A 180 10.55 -22.75 4.01
CA PRO A 180 11.14 -23.59 2.97
C PRO A 180 10.18 -23.94 1.82
N ALA A 181 8.87 -23.75 2.01
CA ALA A 181 7.88 -23.90 0.95
C ALA A 181 8.15 -22.97 -0.26
N LEU A 182 8.94 -21.90 -0.09
CA LEU A 182 9.35 -21.02 -1.19
C LEU A 182 10.43 -21.61 -2.10
N ASP A 183 11.23 -22.58 -1.64
CA ASP A 183 12.42 -23.06 -2.37
C ASP A 183 12.10 -23.56 -3.78
N GLY A 184 10.95 -24.22 -3.96
CA GLY A 184 10.50 -24.73 -5.26
C GLY A 184 9.72 -23.73 -6.11
N LEU A 185 9.43 -22.52 -5.60
CA LEU A 185 8.54 -21.56 -6.25
C LEU A 185 9.26 -20.38 -6.91
N TRP A 186 10.52 -20.11 -6.57
CA TRP A 186 11.23 -18.92 -7.01
C TRP A 186 11.27 -18.73 -8.52
N ASP A 187 11.56 -19.77 -9.28
CA ASP A 187 11.63 -19.69 -10.74
C ASP A 187 10.29 -19.29 -11.38
N SER A 188 9.18 -19.79 -10.84
CA SER A 188 7.84 -19.45 -11.34
C SER A 188 7.44 -18.04 -10.93
N LEU A 189 7.76 -17.63 -9.70
CA LEU A 189 7.42 -16.29 -9.18
C LEU A 189 8.22 -15.19 -9.87
N LEU A 190 9.49 -15.41 -10.17
CA LEU A 190 10.34 -14.46 -10.89
C LEU A 190 9.99 -14.34 -12.38
N LYS A 191 9.23 -15.29 -12.93
CA LYS A 191 8.73 -15.29 -14.31
C LYS A 191 7.22 -15.10 -14.39
N ASP A 192 6.59 -14.67 -13.29
CA ASP A 192 5.15 -14.45 -13.23
C ASP A 192 4.69 -13.45 -14.31
N PRO A 193 3.53 -13.65 -14.94
CA PRO A 193 3.01 -12.71 -15.93
C PRO A 193 2.77 -11.30 -15.36
N ALA A 194 2.47 -11.19 -14.06
CA ALA A 194 2.28 -9.90 -13.39
C ALA A 194 3.62 -9.29 -12.95
N ASP A 195 3.92 -8.09 -13.41
CA ASP A 195 5.12 -7.33 -13.04
C ASP A 195 5.25 -7.07 -11.54
N ALA A 196 4.14 -6.74 -10.87
CA ALA A 196 4.10 -6.56 -9.43
C ALA A 196 4.52 -7.83 -8.66
N MET A 197 4.16 -9.02 -9.18
CA MET A 197 4.54 -10.29 -8.57
C MET A 197 6.03 -10.60 -8.78
N ARG A 198 6.58 -10.34 -9.98
CA ARG A 198 8.02 -10.48 -10.25
C ARG A 198 8.85 -9.57 -9.35
N ALA A 199 8.41 -8.32 -9.19
CA ALA A 199 9.05 -7.35 -8.31
C ALA A 199 9.02 -7.80 -6.84
N ALA A 200 7.88 -8.27 -6.35
CA ALA A 200 7.75 -8.78 -4.99
C ALA A 200 8.60 -10.05 -4.77
N ALA A 201 8.66 -10.94 -5.78
CA ALA A 201 9.50 -12.13 -5.71
C ALA A 201 10.99 -11.80 -5.60
N ALA A 202 11.48 -10.86 -6.40
CA ALA A 202 12.87 -10.41 -6.33
C ALA A 202 13.17 -9.71 -4.99
N GLU A 203 12.27 -8.89 -4.48
CA GLU A 203 12.39 -8.20 -3.19
C GLU A 203 12.44 -9.20 -2.02
N VAL A 204 11.53 -10.16 -1.99
CA VAL A 204 11.50 -11.18 -0.93
C VAL A 204 12.70 -12.10 -1.04
N LEU A 205 13.07 -12.55 -2.25
CA LEU A 205 14.26 -13.37 -2.45
C LEU A 205 15.53 -12.64 -2.00
N LEU A 206 15.64 -11.35 -2.25
CA LEU A 206 16.76 -10.53 -1.78
C LEU A 206 16.87 -10.53 -0.24
N SER A 207 15.75 -10.58 0.46
CA SER A 207 15.72 -10.62 1.93
C SER A 207 16.00 -12.03 2.50
N VAL A 208 15.62 -13.08 1.78
CA VAL A 208 15.75 -14.49 2.20
C VAL A 208 17.14 -15.05 1.84
N ASP A 209 17.57 -14.83 0.60
CA ASP A 209 18.87 -15.23 0.03
C ASP A 209 19.45 -14.05 -0.77
N PRO A 210 20.26 -13.17 -0.14
CA PRO A 210 20.77 -11.96 -0.78
C PRO A 210 21.53 -12.20 -2.09
N ALA A 211 22.28 -13.30 -2.20
CA ALA A 211 23.07 -13.59 -3.38
C ALA A 211 22.19 -13.96 -4.60
N LYS A 212 21.22 -14.85 -4.38
CA LYS A 212 20.23 -15.19 -5.42
C LYS A 212 19.31 -14.01 -5.73
N GLY A 213 18.90 -13.29 -4.70
CA GLY A 213 18.06 -12.10 -4.84
C GLY A 213 18.74 -11.01 -5.67
N LEU A 214 20.02 -10.72 -5.40
CA LEU A 214 20.79 -9.76 -6.20
C LEU A 214 20.88 -10.21 -7.67
N THR A 215 21.15 -11.50 -7.93
CA THR A 215 21.16 -12.03 -9.29
C THR A 215 19.82 -11.84 -9.99
N ALA A 216 18.71 -12.09 -9.28
CA ALA A 216 17.36 -11.89 -9.81
C ALA A 216 17.06 -10.39 -10.11
N VAL A 217 17.44 -9.49 -9.20
CA VAL A 217 17.23 -8.04 -9.39
C VAL A 217 18.07 -7.50 -10.54
N LEU A 218 19.32 -7.96 -10.69
CA LEU A 218 20.17 -7.59 -11.84
C LEU A 218 19.56 -8.07 -13.17
N ALA A 219 18.96 -9.27 -13.20
CA ALA A 219 18.25 -9.76 -14.38
C ALA A 219 17.01 -8.90 -14.71
N LEU A 220 16.25 -8.42 -13.70
CA LEU A 220 15.15 -7.48 -13.92
C LEU A 220 15.63 -6.13 -14.50
N ALA A 221 16.83 -5.67 -14.13
CA ALA A 221 17.41 -4.44 -14.67
C ALA A 221 17.74 -4.55 -16.18
N ASP A 222 17.89 -5.76 -16.70
CA ASP A 222 18.13 -6.06 -18.11
C ASP A 222 16.84 -6.48 -18.87
N SER A 223 15.70 -6.53 -18.19
CA SER A 223 14.42 -6.92 -18.78
C SER A 223 13.97 -5.94 -19.87
N ASP A 224 13.23 -6.44 -20.88
CA ASP A 224 12.53 -5.61 -21.87
C ASP A 224 11.29 -4.95 -21.30
N GLN A 225 10.75 -5.44 -20.20
CA GLN A 225 9.59 -4.88 -19.51
C GLN A 225 9.99 -3.65 -18.71
N LEU A 226 9.36 -2.50 -18.99
CA LEU A 226 9.69 -1.25 -18.32
C LEU A 226 9.52 -1.33 -16.80
N ALA A 227 8.42 -1.91 -16.35
CA ALA A 227 8.13 -2.04 -14.92
C ALA A 227 9.19 -2.87 -14.16
N ASP A 228 9.76 -3.91 -14.79
CA ASP A 228 10.84 -4.69 -14.20
C ASP A 228 12.08 -3.84 -13.99
N VAL A 229 12.48 -3.04 -15.01
CA VAL A 229 13.65 -2.15 -14.93
C VAL A 229 13.47 -1.08 -13.86
N GLN A 230 12.30 -0.46 -13.76
CA GLN A 230 11.96 0.52 -12.73
C GLN A 230 12.06 -0.09 -11.34
N ASN A 231 11.44 -1.26 -11.13
CA ASN A 231 11.51 -1.99 -9.86
C ASN A 231 12.95 -2.40 -9.52
N ALA A 232 13.74 -2.83 -10.51
CA ALA A 232 15.14 -3.18 -10.28
C ALA A 232 15.94 -1.98 -9.76
N TYR A 233 15.84 -0.80 -10.36
CA TYR A 233 16.54 0.39 -9.86
C TYR A 233 16.13 0.75 -8.43
N ARG A 234 14.84 0.68 -8.10
CA ARG A 234 14.35 0.88 -6.74
C ARG A 234 14.98 -0.10 -5.74
N LEU A 235 15.06 -1.39 -6.10
CA LEU A 235 15.63 -2.44 -5.25
C LEU A 235 17.16 -2.36 -5.14
N LEU A 236 17.85 -1.93 -6.21
CA LEU A 236 19.31 -1.81 -6.25
C LEU A 236 19.82 -0.56 -5.51
N ALA A 237 19.01 0.48 -5.36
CA ALA A 237 19.41 1.74 -4.75
C ALA A 237 20.12 1.61 -3.37
N PRO A 238 19.65 0.76 -2.42
CA PRO A 238 20.31 0.57 -1.13
C PRO A 238 21.50 -0.39 -1.13
N ILE A 239 21.71 -1.19 -2.21
CA ILE A 239 22.68 -2.28 -2.24
C ILE A 239 24.07 -1.75 -2.58
N ARG A 240 25.07 -1.99 -1.74
CA ARG A 240 26.44 -1.45 -1.83
C ARG A 240 27.46 -2.43 -2.46
N GLU A 241 27.00 -3.27 -3.37
CA GLU A 241 27.87 -4.21 -4.10
C GLU A 241 28.50 -3.54 -5.33
N ASP A 242 29.75 -3.94 -5.66
CA ASP A 242 30.49 -3.40 -6.81
C ASP A 242 29.78 -3.65 -8.15
N SER A 243 29.10 -4.77 -8.29
CA SER A 243 28.27 -5.10 -9.45
C SER A 243 27.16 -4.08 -9.66
N VAL A 244 26.50 -3.63 -8.58
CA VAL A 244 25.45 -2.62 -8.63
C VAL A 244 26.02 -1.24 -8.96
N THR A 245 27.15 -0.87 -8.33
CA THR A 245 27.86 0.38 -8.63
C THR A 245 28.25 0.45 -10.10
N THR A 246 28.79 -0.64 -10.66
CA THR A 246 29.14 -0.77 -12.07
C THR A 246 27.91 -0.62 -12.98
N LEU A 247 26.83 -1.36 -12.67
CA LEU A 247 25.58 -1.28 -13.44
C LEU A 247 25.04 0.15 -13.49
N LEU A 248 24.86 0.79 -12.32
CA LEU A 248 24.29 2.15 -12.25
C LEU A 248 25.15 3.17 -12.99
N SER A 249 26.48 3.09 -12.84
CA SER A 249 27.42 3.96 -13.60
C SER A 249 27.28 3.79 -15.10
N GLN A 250 27.24 2.55 -15.61
CA GLN A 250 27.04 2.25 -17.03
C GLN A 250 25.68 2.75 -17.55
N ARG A 251 24.62 2.60 -16.74
CA ARG A 251 23.28 3.08 -17.11
C ARG A 251 23.21 4.61 -17.16
N LEU A 252 23.90 5.32 -16.27
CA LEU A 252 24.03 6.78 -16.30
C LEU A 252 24.78 7.25 -17.55
N ASP A 253 25.88 6.58 -17.96
CA ASP A 253 26.56 6.86 -19.21
C ASP A 253 25.64 6.65 -20.43
N THR A 254 24.86 5.59 -20.41
CA THR A 254 23.88 5.28 -21.47
C THR A 254 22.80 6.35 -21.53
N LEU A 255 22.29 6.81 -20.36
CA LEU A 255 21.30 7.89 -20.27
C LEU A 255 21.88 9.20 -20.82
N SER A 256 23.10 9.58 -20.41
CA SER A 256 23.77 10.81 -20.85
C SER A 256 24.05 10.83 -22.37
N SER A 257 24.24 9.65 -22.98
CA SER A 257 24.39 9.51 -24.43
C SER A 257 23.06 9.50 -25.22
N GLY A 258 21.94 9.68 -24.54
CA GLY A 258 20.61 9.65 -25.16
C GLY A 258 20.11 8.27 -25.58
N LYS A 259 20.81 7.18 -25.18
CA LYS A 259 20.47 5.79 -25.51
C LYS A 259 19.75 5.03 -24.37
N GLY A 260 19.53 5.69 -23.25
CA GLY A 260 18.83 5.09 -22.11
C GLY A 260 17.35 4.81 -22.40
N LYS A 261 16.71 3.98 -21.54
CA LYS A 261 15.26 3.76 -21.57
C LYS A 261 14.56 5.00 -20.94
N PRO A 262 13.88 5.86 -21.72
CA PRO A 262 13.33 7.11 -21.20
C PRO A 262 12.35 6.89 -20.04
N GLY A 263 11.56 5.81 -20.11
CA GLY A 263 10.57 5.48 -19.07
C GLY A 263 11.16 5.03 -17.73
N ALA A 264 12.45 4.65 -17.69
CA ALA A 264 13.13 4.25 -16.46
C ALA A 264 14.20 5.29 -16.03
N ALA A 265 14.27 6.43 -16.70
CA ALA A 265 15.29 7.43 -16.43
C ALA A 265 15.14 8.04 -15.03
N LEU A 266 13.91 8.34 -14.60
CA LEU A 266 13.65 8.87 -13.28
C LEU A 266 14.09 7.89 -12.18
N ASP A 267 13.69 6.61 -12.31
CA ASP A 267 14.04 5.58 -11.34
C ASP A 267 15.56 5.37 -11.23
N LEU A 268 16.28 5.47 -12.35
CA LEU A 268 17.73 5.43 -12.38
C LEU A 268 18.36 6.61 -11.64
N ILE A 269 17.88 7.83 -11.88
CA ILE A 269 18.37 9.04 -11.20
C ILE A 269 18.10 8.97 -9.71
N GLU A 270 16.89 8.62 -9.30
CA GLU A 270 16.53 8.46 -7.88
C GLU A 270 17.36 7.35 -7.19
N ALA A 271 17.69 6.28 -7.90
CA ALA A 271 18.58 5.25 -7.38
C ALA A 271 20.01 5.78 -7.22
N ALA A 272 20.51 6.54 -8.21
CA ALA A 272 21.83 7.14 -8.19
C ALA A 272 21.99 8.21 -7.09
N GLU A 273 20.97 9.02 -6.83
CA GLU A 273 20.94 10.03 -5.77
C GLU A 273 21.10 9.43 -4.36
N LYS A 274 20.70 8.18 -4.17
CA LYS A 274 20.85 7.45 -2.90
C LYS A 274 22.25 6.81 -2.75
N ARG A 275 23.15 7.01 -3.72
CA ARG A 275 24.48 6.40 -3.75
C ARG A 275 25.57 7.38 -3.30
N GLU A 276 26.56 6.83 -2.59
CA GLU A 276 27.70 7.61 -2.10
C GLU A 276 29.01 7.31 -2.86
N GLU A 277 29.02 6.27 -3.68
CA GLU A 277 30.20 5.83 -4.43
C GLU A 277 30.62 6.88 -5.47
N PRO A 278 31.92 7.28 -5.50
CA PRO A 278 32.41 8.33 -6.39
C PRO A 278 32.05 8.10 -7.86
N ALA A 279 32.16 6.86 -8.34
CA ALA A 279 31.85 6.50 -9.71
C ALA A 279 30.40 6.81 -10.12
N VAL A 280 29.42 6.63 -9.23
CA VAL A 280 28.01 6.97 -9.49
C VAL A 280 27.80 8.49 -9.36
N LYS A 281 28.37 9.12 -8.31
CA LYS A 281 28.26 10.57 -8.08
C LYS A 281 28.81 11.39 -9.23
N GLU A 282 29.98 11.04 -9.74
CA GLU A 282 30.58 11.72 -10.91
C GLU A 282 29.69 11.64 -12.14
N LYS A 283 29.10 10.46 -12.42
CA LYS A 283 28.23 10.27 -13.57
C LYS A 283 26.91 11.01 -13.41
N LEU A 284 26.36 11.02 -12.21
CA LEU A 284 25.15 11.77 -11.90
C LEU A 284 25.39 13.26 -12.05
N ALA A 285 26.51 13.79 -11.52
CA ALA A 285 26.88 15.19 -11.65
C ALA A 285 27.12 15.58 -13.13
N ALA A 286 27.75 14.70 -13.92
CA ALA A 286 27.95 14.94 -15.34
C ALA A 286 26.62 15.01 -16.10
N TRP A 287 25.68 14.12 -15.79
CA TRP A 287 24.32 14.17 -16.35
C TRP A 287 23.62 15.48 -15.96
N GLN A 288 23.64 15.87 -14.69
CA GLN A 288 23.04 17.13 -14.21
C GLN A 288 23.63 18.35 -14.93
N ALA A 289 24.96 18.37 -15.11
CA ALA A 289 25.66 19.46 -15.82
C ALA A 289 25.34 19.50 -17.32
N SER A 290 24.87 18.40 -17.91
CA SER A 290 24.47 18.36 -19.32
C SER A 290 23.07 18.92 -19.59
N LEU A 291 22.28 19.20 -18.55
CA LEU A 291 20.94 19.75 -18.68
C LEU A 291 21.02 21.22 -19.16
N ASP A 292 20.02 21.62 -19.95
CA ASP A 292 19.92 23.00 -20.43
C ASP A 292 19.67 23.98 -19.28
N ALA A 293 20.69 24.74 -18.91
CA ALA A 293 20.61 25.72 -17.84
C ALA A 293 19.63 26.87 -18.12
N SER A 294 19.22 27.07 -19.35
CA SER A 294 18.23 28.08 -19.74
C SER A 294 16.78 27.58 -19.57
N ASP A 295 16.59 26.26 -19.44
CA ASP A 295 15.26 25.67 -19.20
C ASP A 295 15.08 25.37 -17.68
N PRO A 296 14.24 26.14 -16.97
CA PRO A 296 13.99 25.91 -15.55
C PRO A 296 13.32 24.56 -15.24
N LEU A 297 12.80 23.87 -16.23
CA LEU A 297 12.16 22.57 -16.12
C LEU A 297 13.03 21.41 -16.62
N ALA A 298 14.27 21.67 -17.07
CA ALA A 298 15.15 20.64 -17.65
C ALA A 298 15.28 19.39 -16.79
N ALA A 299 15.49 19.54 -15.48
CA ALA A 299 15.63 18.44 -14.53
C ALA A 299 14.34 17.60 -14.37
N PHE A 300 13.17 18.18 -14.64
CA PHE A 300 11.87 17.51 -14.47
C PHE A 300 11.35 16.87 -15.77
N ARG A 301 11.99 17.11 -16.92
CA ARG A 301 11.53 16.55 -18.20
C ARG A 301 11.57 15.03 -18.24
N ILE A 302 12.45 14.40 -17.44
CA ILE A 302 12.49 12.94 -17.29
C ILE A 302 11.18 12.36 -16.71
N CYS A 303 10.42 13.15 -15.92
CA CYS A 303 9.15 12.74 -15.35
C CYS A 303 8.01 12.59 -16.40
N LEU A 304 8.22 13.04 -17.63
CA LEU A 304 7.22 12.93 -18.70
C LEU A 304 7.09 11.50 -19.27
N ASN A 305 8.00 10.60 -18.91
CA ASN A 305 8.02 9.23 -19.38
C ASN A 305 7.95 8.26 -18.21
N GLY A 306 7.39 7.08 -18.43
CA GLY A 306 7.41 5.97 -17.46
C GLY A 306 6.41 6.06 -16.31
N GLY A 307 5.62 7.14 -16.22
CA GLY A 307 4.58 7.26 -15.20
C GLY A 307 3.40 6.32 -15.43
N SER A 308 2.71 5.99 -14.32
CA SER A 308 1.46 5.21 -14.34
C SER A 308 0.26 6.15 -14.25
N PRO A 309 -0.64 6.20 -15.26
CA PRO A 309 -1.86 7.01 -15.20
C PRO A 309 -2.73 6.69 -13.98
N LYS A 310 -2.82 5.41 -13.61
CA LYS A 310 -3.61 4.96 -12.45
C LYS A 310 -3.04 5.48 -11.13
N ILE A 311 -1.72 5.43 -10.98
CA ILE A 311 -1.04 6.00 -9.78
C ILE A 311 -1.19 7.52 -9.78
N GLY A 312 -1.03 8.17 -10.94
CA GLY A 312 -1.21 9.61 -11.09
C GLY A 312 -2.63 10.07 -10.73
N GLU A 313 -3.66 9.32 -11.11
CA GLU A 313 -5.04 9.56 -10.71
C GLU A 313 -5.20 9.48 -9.19
N THR A 314 -4.66 8.44 -8.57
CA THR A 314 -4.69 8.28 -7.10
C THR A 314 -3.99 9.46 -6.42
N ILE A 315 -2.79 9.85 -6.88
CA ILE A 315 -2.05 11.01 -6.34
C ILE A 315 -2.88 12.29 -6.49
N PHE A 316 -3.47 12.52 -7.68
CA PHE A 316 -4.32 13.70 -7.93
C PHE A 316 -5.48 13.80 -6.94
N GLN A 317 -6.12 12.67 -6.61
CA GLN A 317 -7.27 12.62 -5.73
C GLN A 317 -6.91 12.66 -4.25
N THR A 318 -5.81 12.02 -3.84
CA THR A 318 -5.54 11.71 -2.42
C THR A 318 -4.32 12.39 -1.83
N HIS A 319 -3.45 13.04 -2.65
CA HIS A 319 -2.18 13.59 -2.15
C HIS A 319 -2.42 14.69 -1.10
N ALA A 320 -2.00 14.44 0.14
CA ALA A 320 -2.33 15.26 1.30
C ALA A 320 -1.82 16.70 1.22
N VAL A 321 -0.65 16.92 0.59
CA VAL A 321 -0.04 18.25 0.45
C VAL A 321 -0.48 18.93 -0.84
N GLY A 322 -0.43 18.22 -1.96
CA GLY A 322 -0.78 18.78 -3.28
C GLY A 322 -2.25 19.13 -3.42
N GLN A 323 -3.13 18.33 -2.83
CA GLN A 323 -4.59 18.54 -2.77
C GLN A 323 -5.22 18.97 -4.12
N CYS A 324 -4.71 18.44 -5.23
CA CYS A 324 -5.03 18.88 -6.58
C CYS A 324 -6.53 18.90 -6.88
N SER A 325 -7.25 17.85 -6.43
CA SER A 325 -8.68 17.68 -6.62
C SER A 325 -9.55 18.71 -5.84
N LYS A 326 -8.97 19.43 -4.87
CA LYS A 326 -9.68 20.52 -4.18
C LYS A 326 -9.86 21.77 -5.05
N CYS A 327 -9.02 21.94 -6.06
CA CYS A 327 -9.11 23.08 -6.98
C CYS A 327 -9.42 22.64 -8.40
N HIS A 328 -8.86 21.54 -8.87
CA HIS A 328 -8.97 21.10 -10.26
C HIS A 328 -9.91 19.91 -10.42
N LYS A 329 -10.48 19.80 -11.62
CA LYS A 329 -11.36 18.74 -12.07
C LYS A 329 -10.68 17.95 -13.18
N VAL A 330 -10.80 16.64 -13.18
CA VAL A 330 -10.40 15.74 -14.27
C VAL A 330 -11.49 14.70 -14.48
N GLY A 331 -11.99 14.60 -15.71
CA GLY A 331 -12.95 13.55 -16.07
C GLY A 331 -14.26 13.58 -15.27
N GLY A 332 -14.65 14.74 -14.76
CA GLY A 332 -15.87 14.89 -13.93
C GLY A 332 -15.63 14.80 -12.42
N THR A 333 -14.43 14.41 -11.97
CA THR A 333 -14.06 14.29 -10.55
C THR A 333 -13.17 15.45 -10.12
N GLY A 334 -13.48 16.08 -8.98
CA GLY A 334 -12.75 17.22 -8.41
C GLY A 334 -13.58 18.50 -8.34
N ALA A 335 -12.97 19.57 -7.81
CA ALA A 335 -13.61 20.87 -7.66
C ALA A 335 -13.44 21.76 -8.92
N GLU A 336 -14.20 22.84 -8.98
CA GLU A 336 -14.25 23.79 -10.11
C GLU A 336 -13.59 25.14 -9.78
N ALA A 337 -12.83 25.23 -8.69
CA ALA A 337 -12.11 26.45 -8.31
C ALA A 337 -10.95 26.76 -9.27
N GLY A 338 -10.34 25.72 -9.86
CA GLY A 338 -9.32 25.81 -10.90
C GLY A 338 -9.84 25.29 -12.25
N PRO A 339 -9.05 25.47 -13.33
CA PRO A 339 -9.45 24.99 -14.65
C PRO A 339 -9.57 23.46 -14.70
N ASP A 340 -10.49 22.96 -15.54
CA ASP A 340 -10.58 21.53 -15.86
C ASP A 340 -9.31 21.11 -16.62
N LEU A 341 -8.64 20.08 -16.10
CA LEU A 341 -7.39 19.54 -16.68
C LEU A 341 -7.64 18.50 -17.77
N LYS A 342 -8.90 18.21 -18.10
CA LYS A 342 -9.23 17.32 -19.22
C LYS A 342 -8.62 17.86 -20.51
N GLY A 343 -7.79 17.05 -21.19
CA GLY A 343 -7.12 17.42 -22.43
C GLY A 343 -6.00 18.45 -22.28
N ILE A 344 -5.47 18.68 -21.06
CA ILE A 344 -4.38 19.63 -20.82
C ILE A 344 -3.12 19.29 -21.66
N ALA A 345 -2.86 18.00 -21.87
CA ALA A 345 -1.71 17.54 -22.66
C ALA A 345 -1.81 17.81 -24.17
N THR A 346 -2.97 18.28 -24.65
CA THR A 346 -3.22 18.60 -26.07
C THR A 346 -3.37 20.10 -26.34
N ARG A 347 -3.14 20.93 -25.33
CA ARG A 347 -3.23 22.40 -25.41
C ARG A 347 -1.89 23.06 -25.63
#